data_b1803df7255cd985b61d56b55c8802b2
#
_entry.id   b1803df7255cd985b61d56b55c8802b2
#
_cell.length_a   1.000
_cell.length_b   1.000
_cell.length_c   1.000
_cell.angle_alpha   90.00
_cell.angle_beta   90.00
_cell.angle_gamma   90.00
#
_symmetry.space_group_name_H-M   'P 1'
#
loop_
_entity.id
_entity.type
_entity.pdbx_description
1 polymer ?
#
loop_
_entity_poly.entity_id
_entity_poly.type
_entity_poly.pdbx_seq_one_letter_code
_entity_poly.pdbx_strand_id
1 'polypeptide(L)'
;MTVNIAAYIETIAKHYWGEPAEKRGTELRWGNHGSKSVDTRKGTWFDFEANEGGGVIDMVRINEGAGLKSLPEILEQRFGVPRQAQDKLSPAKYISKVYDYVNDDGEVAYQVVRYEPKTFRQRKPDGNGGWLWNMKDVTPLPYNLIGIMHNPDKAIFIVEGEKCADALIKLGAVATTSHGGAKKWSADLNAWFKGRQVIVLPDADAPGQLHADMVIANLMPVASSVSRVSLPGLSDKQDVYDWFAQGGTTAELAQLVQAAEPLSVAPDMVEPDTEPRADVFETYD
;
A
#
# COMPACT_ATOMS: atom_id res chain seq x y z
N MET A 1 -23.51 -27.52 18.72
CA MET A 1 -22.29 -26.82 19.22
C MET A 1 -21.69 -26.03 18.06
N THR A 2 -21.41 -24.76 18.26
CA THR A 2 -20.78 -23.94 17.21
C THR A 2 -19.28 -24.25 17.18
N VAL A 3 -18.80 -24.88 16.14
CA VAL A 3 -17.37 -25.18 15.99
C VAL A 3 -16.63 -23.85 15.75
N ASN A 4 -15.66 -23.54 16.61
CA ASN A 4 -14.84 -22.33 16.49
C ASN A 4 -13.58 -22.66 15.67
N ILE A 5 -13.48 -22.14 14.45
CA ILE A 5 -12.34 -22.39 13.57
C ILE A 5 -11.02 -21.85 14.14
N ALA A 6 -11.06 -20.81 14.99
CA ALA A 6 -9.87 -20.28 15.65
C ALA A 6 -9.12 -21.36 16.44
N ALA A 7 -9.82 -22.39 16.92
CA ALA A 7 -9.22 -23.52 17.64
C ALA A 7 -8.24 -24.36 16.78
N TYR A 8 -8.33 -24.27 15.46
CA TYR A 8 -7.47 -25.04 14.55
C TYR A 8 -6.17 -24.32 14.20
N ILE A 9 -6.02 -23.03 14.53
CA ILE A 9 -4.87 -22.23 14.10
C ILE A 9 -3.54 -22.78 14.63
N GLU A 10 -3.49 -23.27 15.87
CA GLU A 10 -2.28 -23.86 16.44
C GLU A 10 -1.86 -25.12 15.68
N THR A 11 -2.79 -26.03 15.42
CA THR A 11 -2.53 -27.28 14.69
C THR A 11 -2.05 -26.98 13.26
N ILE A 12 -2.67 -26.03 12.60
CA ILE A 12 -2.31 -25.64 11.23
C ILE A 12 -0.95 -24.95 11.20
N ALA A 13 -0.68 -24.05 12.15
CA ALA A 13 0.62 -23.40 12.25
C ALA A 13 1.75 -24.39 12.52
N LYS A 14 1.54 -25.35 13.41
CA LYS A 14 2.51 -26.44 13.67
C LYS A 14 2.75 -27.33 12.44
N HIS A 15 1.72 -27.55 11.64
CA HIS A 15 1.88 -28.30 10.39
C HIS A 15 2.82 -27.61 9.40
N TYR A 16 2.73 -26.29 9.24
CA TYR A 16 3.54 -25.55 8.27
C TYR A 16 4.88 -25.04 8.83
N TRP A 17 4.93 -24.72 10.12
CA TRP A 17 6.09 -24.05 10.73
C TRP A 17 6.81 -24.91 11.78
N GLY A 18 6.33 -26.14 12.06
CA GLY A 18 6.85 -27.00 13.11
C GLY A 18 6.40 -26.59 14.51
N GLU A 19 7.11 -27.03 15.54
CA GLU A 19 6.79 -26.64 16.93
C GLU A 19 7.21 -25.19 17.19
N PRO A 20 6.41 -24.44 17.98
CA PRO A 20 6.75 -23.06 18.33
C PRO A 20 8.00 -23.02 19.22
N ALA A 21 8.84 -22.01 19.00
CA ALA A 21 10.02 -21.78 19.84
C ALA A 21 9.64 -21.23 21.23
N GLU A 22 8.50 -20.56 21.33
CA GLU A 22 8.02 -19.95 22.58
C GLU A 22 6.49 -19.95 22.67
N LYS A 23 5.99 -20.11 23.90
CA LYS A 23 4.55 -19.98 24.23
C LYS A 23 4.36 -19.01 25.39
N ARG A 24 3.59 -17.97 25.17
CA ARG A 24 3.20 -16.97 26.20
C ARG A 24 1.67 -16.86 26.25
N GLY A 25 1.04 -17.59 27.14
CA GLY A 25 -0.41 -17.64 27.25
C GLY A 25 -1.07 -18.17 25.96
N THR A 26 -1.83 -17.31 25.28
CA THR A 26 -2.47 -17.64 23.98
C THR A 26 -1.60 -17.31 22.77
N GLU A 27 -0.43 -16.74 22.97
CA GLU A 27 0.49 -16.38 21.91
C GLU A 27 1.60 -17.42 21.74
N LEU A 28 1.78 -17.88 20.53
CA LEU A 28 2.83 -18.78 20.11
C LEU A 28 3.78 -18.06 19.17
N ARG A 29 5.09 -18.36 19.25
CA ARG A 29 6.13 -17.71 18.45
C ARG A 29 7.00 -18.73 17.73
N TRP A 30 7.37 -18.43 16.47
CA TRP A 30 8.25 -19.20 15.61
C TRP A 30 9.33 -18.30 15.00
N GLY A 31 10.35 -18.93 14.42
CA GLY A 31 11.45 -18.27 13.72
C GLY A 31 12.49 -17.65 14.64
N ASN A 32 13.49 -17.03 14.06
CA ASN A 32 14.53 -16.33 14.80
C ASN A 32 13.94 -15.12 15.54
N HIS A 33 14.16 -15.07 16.84
CA HIS A 33 13.63 -14.01 17.71
C HIS A 33 12.10 -13.86 17.67
N GLY A 34 11.34 -14.91 17.30
CA GLY A 34 9.88 -14.88 17.26
C GLY A 34 9.31 -14.09 16.09
N SER A 35 9.94 -14.15 14.91
CA SER A 35 9.52 -13.44 13.70
C SER A 35 8.12 -13.80 13.21
N LYS A 36 7.56 -14.94 13.64
CA LYS A 36 6.17 -15.33 13.37
C LYS A 36 5.39 -15.49 14.66
N SER A 37 4.16 -15.03 14.67
CA SER A 37 3.26 -15.14 15.82
C SER A 37 1.91 -15.73 15.46
N VAL A 38 1.31 -16.43 16.42
CA VAL A 38 -0.07 -16.92 16.37
C VAL A 38 -0.78 -16.55 17.68
N ASP A 39 -1.93 -15.91 17.60
CA ASP A 39 -2.87 -15.76 18.71
C ASP A 39 -3.93 -16.86 18.64
N THR A 40 -3.80 -17.88 19.47
CA THR A 40 -4.70 -19.05 19.45
C THR A 40 -6.11 -18.73 19.89
N ARG A 41 -6.32 -17.66 20.67
CA ARG A 41 -7.66 -17.23 21.08
C ARG A 41 -8.40 -16.53 19.93
N LYS A 42 -7.68 -15.70 19.16
CA LYS A 42 -8.26 -14.99 18.01
C LYS A 42 -8.29 -15.85 16.74
N GLY A 43 -7.45 -16.88 16.66
CA GLY A 43 -7.26 -17.67 15.45
C GLY A 43 -6.56 -16.89 14.35
N THR A 44 -5.63 -16.01 14.72
CA THR A 44 -4.87 -15.16 13.80
C THR A 44 -3.37 -15.39 13.91
N TRP A 45 -2.67 -15.11 12.82
CA TRP A 45 -1.21 -15.19 12.75
C TRP A 45 -0.63 -13.96 12.09
N PHE A 46 0.66 -13.71 12.32
CA PHE A 46 1.43 -12.66 11.68
C PHE A 46 2.89 -13.08 11.50
N ASP A 47 3.44 -12.85 10.31
CA ASP A 47 4.84 -13.00 9.96
C ASP A 47 5.45 -11.59 9.86
N PHE A 48 6.33 -11.24 10.80
CA PHE A 48 6.96 -9.92 10.88
C PHE A 48 8.03 -9.70 9.81
N GLU A 49 8.66 -10.78 9.31
CA GLU A 49 9.65 -10.68 8.23
C GLU A 49 8.99 -10.45 6.88
N ALA A 50 7.92 -11.21 6.58
CA ALA A 50 7.14 -11.04 5.36
C ALA A 50 6.17 -9.83 5.45
N ASN A 51 5.97 -9.28 6.67
CA ASN A 51 4.97 -8.27 6.98
C ASN A 51 3.56 -8.67 6.49
N GLU A 52 3.20 -9.93 6.73
CA GLU A 52 1.94 -10.54 6.29
C GLU A 52 1.27 -11.27 7.45
N GLY A 53 -0.07 -11.32 7.43
CA GLY A 53 -0.83 -12.00 8.48
C GLY A 53 -2.21 -12.43 8.02
N GLY A 54 -2.90 -13.17 8.90
CA GLY A 54 -4.22 -13.67 8.54
C GLY A 54 -4.91 -14.51 9.59
N GLY A 55 -6.03 -15.12 9.18
CA GLY A 55 -6.71 -16.16 9.90
C GLY A 55 -6.30 -17.56 9.44
N VAL A 56 -7.04 -18.56 9.92
CA VAL A 56 -6.85 -19.98 9.56
C VAL A 56 -6.85 -20.19 8.04
N ILE A 57 -7.83 -19.58 7.36
CA ILE A 57 -7.99 -19.72 5.90
C ILE A 57 -6.78 -19.16 5.15
N ASP A 58 -6.30 -17.99 5.56
CA ASP A 58 -5.18 -17.34 4.90
C ASP A 58 -3.88 -18.11 5.08
N MET A 59 -3.68 -18.70 6.27
CA MET A 59 -2.53 -19.56 6.53
C MET A 59 -2.49 -20.77 5.57
N VAL A 60 -3.63 -21.44 5.42
CA VAL A 60 -3.71 -22.58 4.49
C VAL A 60 -3.54 -22.14 3.05
N ARG A 61 -4.21 -21.05 2.64
CA ARG A 61 -4.14 -20.53 1.28
C ARG A 61 -2.72 -20.16 0.85
N ILE A 62 -2.00 -19.46 1.71
CA ILE A 62 -0.63 -18.99 1.43
C ILE A 62 0.34 -20.17 1.36
N ASN A 63 0.27 -21.11 2.29
CA ASN A 63 1.21 -22.22 2.33
C ASN A 63 0.93 -23.30 1.27
N GLU A 64 -0.33 -23.47 0.85
CA GLU A 64 -0.71 -24.47 -0.17
C GLU A 64 -0.72 -23.88 -1.59
N GLY A 65 -0.61 -22.55 -1.77
CA GLY A 65 -0.85 -21.90 -3.06
C GLY A 65 -2.26 -22.15 -3.60
N ALA A 66 -3.21 -22.47 -2.71
CA ALA A 66 -4.52 -22.98 -3.06
C ALA A 66 -5.48 -21.86 -3.50
N GLY A 67 -6.17 -22.10 -4.61
CA GLY A 67 -7.32 -21.27 -4.99
C GLY A 67 -8.50 -21.45 -4.03
N LEU A 68 -9.40 -20.45 -3.97
CA LEU A 68 -10.56 -20.46 -3.06
C LEU A 68 -11.47 -21.69 -3.20
N LYS A 69 -11.47 -22.37 -4.36
CA LYS A 69 -12.32 -23.55 -4.62
C LYS A 69 -11.83 -24.83 -3.94
N SER A 70 -10.53 -25.01 -3.80
CA SER A 70 -9.91 -26.22 -3.18
C SER A 70 -9.73 -26.09 -1.68
N LEU A 71 -9.80 -24.88 -1.15
CA LEU A 71 -9.54 -24.57 0.26
C LEU A 71 -10.46 -25.33 1.25
N PRO A 72 -11.79 -25.40 1.02
CA PRO A 72 -12.68 -26.15 1.90
C PRO A 72 -12.33 -27.63 2.03
N GLU A 73 -11.86 -28.26 0.95
CA GLU A 73 -11.47 -29.66 0.96
C GLU A 73 -10.17 -29.89 1.73
N ILE A 74 -9.19 -29.02 1.55
CA ILE A 74 -7.93 -29.07 2.30
C ILE A 74 -8.16 -28.91 3.79
N LEU A 75 -8.97 -27.93 4.18
CA LEU A 75 -9.35 -27.69 5.58
C LEU A 75 -10.04 -28.89 6.22
N GLU A 76 -10.96 -29.54 5.51
CA GLU A 76 -11.68 -30.69 6.00
C GLU A 76 -10.81 -31.95 6.05
N GLN A 77 -10.15 -32.29 4.92
CA GLN A 77 -9.43 -33.56 4.77
C GLN A 77 -8.11 -33.59 5.53
N ARG A 78 -7.39 -32.47 5.55
CA ARG A 78 -6.05 -32.41 6.17
C ARG A 78 -6.09 -31.97 7.63
N PHE A 79 -6.95 -31.04 7.95
CA PHE A 79 -7.00 -30.44 9.29
C PHE A 79 -8.26 -30.77 10.10
N GLY A 80 -9.19 -31.54 9.53
CA GLY A 80 -10.42 -31.95 10.22
C GLY A 80 -11.36 -30.79 10.52
N VAL A 81 -11.27 -29.67 9.79
CA VAL A 81 -12.16 -28.52 9.99
C VAL A 81 -13.52 -28.81 9.33
N PRO A 82 -14.61 -28.99 10.09
CA PRO A 82 -15.89 -29.35 9.50
C PRO A 82 -16.43 -28.25 8.56
N ARG A 83 -17.07 -28.63 7.44
CA ARG A 83 -17.71 -27.71 6.48
C ARG A 83 -18.63 -26.69 7.15
N GLN A 84 -19.42 -27.11 8.13
CA GLN A 84 -20.31 -26.22 8.89
C GLN A 84 -19.58 -25.13 9.70
N ALA A 85 -18.32 -25.36 10.05
CA ALA A 85 -17.46 -24.34 10.67
C ALA A 85 -16.93 -23.34 9.66
N GLN A 86 -16.77 -23.78 8.40
CA GLN A 86 -16.30 -22.97 7.30
C GLN A 86 -17.38 -22.02 6.77
N ASP A 87 -18.66 -22.42 6.75
CA ASP A 87 -19.81 -21.62 6.29
C ASP A 87 -20.12 -20.40 7.18
N LYS A 88 -19.66 -20.41 8.43
CA LYS A 88 -19.84 -19.30 9.40
C LYS A 88 -18.69 -18.33 9.43
N LEU A 89 -17.73 -18.46 8.53
CA LEU A 89 -16.59 -17.59 8.41
C LEU A 89 -16.97 -16.29 7.69
N SER A 90 -17.59 -15.38 8.43
CA SER A 90 -17.20 -13.97 8.24
C SER A 90 -15.76 -13.88 8.71
N PRO A 91 -14.79 -13.57 7.86
CA PRO A 91 -13.39 -13.51 8.28
C PRO A 91 -13.29 -12.51 9.42
N ALA A 92 -12.76 -12.96 10.57
CA ALA A 92 -12.42 -12.04 11.64
C ALA A 92 -11.53 -10.96 11.03
N LYS A 93 -11.86 -9.70 11.28
CA LYS A 93 -11.05 -8.58 10.78
C LYS A 93 -9.65 -8.68 11.35
N TYR A 94 -8.67 -8.95 10.50
CA TYR A 94 -7.26 -9.06 10.90
C TYR A 94 -6.38 -8.16 10.04
N ILE A 95 -5.21 -7.81 10.57
CA ILE A 95 -4.19 -7.08 9.82
C ILE A 95 -3.56 -8.05 8.82
N SER A 96 -3.68 -7.74 7.53
CA SER A 96 -3.08 -8.53 6.46
C SER A 96 -1.76 -7.93 5.96
N LYS A 97 -1.59 -6.60 6.08
CA LYS A 97 -0.35 -5.91 5.71
C LYS A 97 -0.23 -4.61 6.50
N VAL A 98 1.00 -4.22 6.77
CA VAL A 98 1.34 -2.91 7.33
C VAL A 98 2.31 -2.23 6.38
N TYR A 99 2.07 -0.97 6.06
CA TYR A 99 2.92 -0.14 5.21
C TYR A 99 3.47 1.00 6.05
N ASP A 100 4.79 1.05 6.20
CA ASP A 100 5.48 2.09 6.94
C ASP A 100 5.69 3.32 6.07
N TYR A 101 5.27 4.46 6.57
CA TYR A 101 5.63 5.77 6.05
C TYR A 101 6.69 6.35 6.96
N VAL A 102 7.90 6.47 6.44
CA VAL A 102 9.06 6.91 7.20
C VAL A 102 9.40 8.36 6.84
N ASN A 103 9.95 9.10 7.83
CA ASN A 103 10.49 10.43 7.61
C ASN A 103 11.87 10.36 6.92
N ASP A 104 12.49 11.50 6.71
CA ASP A 104 13.81 11.64 6.09
C ASP A 104 14.96 11.06 6.93
N ASP A 105 14.76 10.89 8.23
CA ASP A 105 15.68 10.19 9.14
C ASP A 105 15.49 8.66 9.12
N GLY A 106 14.49 8.15 8.41
CA GLY A 106 14.15 6.73 8.33
C GLY A 106 13.29 6.22 9.51
N GLU A 107 12.79 7.10 10.36
CA GLU A 107 11.90 6.74 11.46
C GLU A 107 10.45 6.62 10.98
N VAL A 108 9.69 5.70 11.57
CA VAL A 108 8.28 5.53 11.23
C VAL A 108 7.46 6.72 11.72
N ALA A 109 7.02 7.57 10.79
CA ALA A 109 6.12 8.69 11.07
C ALA A 109 4.69 8.20 11.28
N TYR A 110 4.22 7.29 10.44
CA TYR A 110 2.91 6.65 10.55
C TYR A 110 2.85 5.37 9.71
N GLN A 111 1.76 4.62 9.90
CA GLN A 111 1.51 3.39 9.16
C GLN A 111 0.14 3.41 8.51
N VAL A 112 0.04 2.85 7.32
CA VAL A 112 -1.21 2.41 6.70
C VAL A 112 -1.36 0.92 6.94
N VAL A 113 -2.42 0.54 7.64
CA VAL A 113 -2.69 -0.83 8.06
C VAL A 113 -3.85 -1.38 7.23
N ARG A 114 -3.55 -2.38 6.40
CA ARG A 114 -4.53 -3.11 5.62
C ARG A 114 -5.11 -4.26 6.43
N TYR A 115 -6.41 -4.36 6.41
CA TYR A 115 -7.17 -5.46 7.02
C TYR A 115 -7.83 -6.33 5.96
N GLU A 116 -8.09 -7.56 6.32
CA GLU A 116 -9.05 -8.42 5.63
C GLU A 116 -10.27 -8.68 6.55
N PRO A 117 -11.51 -8.59 6.03
CA PRO A 117 -11.91 -8.13 4.70
C PRO A 117 -11.38 -6.71 4.40
N LYS A 118 -11.04 -6.45 3.10
CA LYS A 118 -10.32 -5.26 2.65
C LYS A 118 -10.86 -3.97 3.26
N THR A 119 -10.13 -3.43 4.23
CA THR A 119 -10.28 -2.09 4.78
C THR A 119 -8.90 -1.56 5.16
N PHE A 120 -8.77 -0.24 5.27
CA PHE A 120 -7.54 0.42 5.66
C PHE A 120 -7.77 1.30 6.89
N ARG A 121 -6.77 1.36 7.76
CA ARG A 121 -6.71 2.33 8.87
C ARG A 121 -5.30 2.88 8.95
N GLN A 122 -5.18 4.11 9.42
CA GLN A 122 -3.88 4.73 9.70
C GLN A 122 -3.64 4.77 11.20
N ARG A 123 -2.36 4.65 11.58
CA ARG A 123 -1.90 4.81 12.95
C ARG A 123 -0.53 5.47 12.98
N LYS A 124 -0.22 6.17 14.08
CA LYS A 124 1.10 6.75 14.33
C LYS A 124 1.66 6.27 15.66
N PRO A 125 2.99 6.29 15.86
CA PRO A 125 3.60 5.99 17.17
C PRO A 125 3.02 6.91 18.27
N ASP A 126 2.84 6.35 19.47
CA ASP A 126 2.41 7.11 20.66
C ASP A 126 3.58 7.65 21.48
N GLY A 127 4.82 7.37 21.06
CA GLY A 127 6.05 7.72 21.77
C GLY A 127 6.44 6.77 22.91
N ASN A 128 5.60 5.79 23.23
CA ASN A 128 5.82 4.83 24.33
C ASN A 128 5.87 3.36 23.84
N GLY A 129 6.11 3.16 22.54
CA GLY A 129 6.15 1.83 21.91
C GLY A 129 4.77 1.30 21.49
N GLY A 130 3.71 2.09 21.60
CA GLY A 130 2.36 1.79 21.16
C GLY A 130 1.91 2.64 19.95
N TRP A 131 0.59 2.61 19.66
CA TRP A 131 0.02 3.21 18.47
C TRP A 131 -1.25 4.03 18.77
N LEU A 132 -1.31 5.25 18.22
CA LEU A 132 -2.51 6.08 18.15
C LEU A 132 -3.18 5.90 16.78
N TRP A 133 -4.46 5.49 16.78
CA TRP A 133 -5.22 5.21 15.57
C TRP A 133 -5.88 6.45 14.97
N ASN A 134 -5.07 7.45 14.67
CA ASN A 134 -5.47 8.69 13.98
C ASN A 134 -4.27 9.32 13.28
N MET A 135 -4.55 10.32 12.43
CA MET A 135 -3.56 11.11 11.69
C MET A 135 -3.49 12.56 12.15
N LYS A 136 -3.99 12.85 13.37
CA LYS A 136 -3.94 14.21 13.91
C LYS A 136 -2.49 14.68 14.06
N ASP A 137 -2.19 15.89 13.60
CA ASP A 137 -0.86 16.51 13.65
C ASP A 137 0.25 15.70 12.92
N VAL A 138 -0.12 14.91 11.92
CA VAL A 138 0.81 14.18 11.05
C VAL A 138 0.89 14.87 9.69
N THR A 139 2.08 15.32 9.32
CA THR A 139 2.34 15.78 7.95
C THR A 139 2.38 14.58 7.01
N PRO A 140 1.62 14.58 5.91
CA PRO A 140 1.66 13.52 4.91
C PRO A 140 3.05 13.37 4.30
N LEU A 141 3.49 12.13 4.11
CA LEU A 141 4.72 11.78 3.44
C LEU A 141 4.41 10.89 2.23
N PRO A 142 5.24 10.90 1.18
CA PRO A 142 5.14 9.90 0.13
C PRO A 142 5.58 8.53 0.67
N TYR A 143 4.92 7.46 0.25
CA TYR A 143 5.38 6.12 0.51
C TYR A 143 6.77 5.91 -0.10
N ASN A 144 7.65 5.14 0.55
CA ASN A 144 9.03 4.91 0.09
C ASN A 144 9.85 6.21 -0.05
N LEU A 145 9.69 7.18 0.86
CA LEU A 145 10.41 8.45 0.83
C LEU A 145 11.93 8.26 0.74
N ILE A 146 12.51 7.35 1.51
CA ILE A 146 13.95 7.06 1.49
C ILE A 146 14.40 6.59 0.10
N GLY A 147 13.59 5.76 -0.58
CA GLY A 147 13.87 5.35 -1.96
C GLY A 147 13.86 6.52 -2.95
N ILE A 148 12.97 7.50 -2.74
CA ILE A 148 12.93 8.74 -3.54
C ILE A 148 14.21 9.56 -3.32
N MET A 149 14.62 9.76 -2.05
CA MET A 149 15.76 10.58 -1.67
C MET A 149 17.09 9.99 -2.16
N HIS A 150 17.25 8.67 -2.05
CA HIS A 150 18.48 7.98 -2.43
C HIS A 150 18.66 7.77 -3.95
N ASN A 151 17.65 8.11 -4.75
CA ASN A 151 17.73 7.99 -6.22
C ASN A 151 17.35 9.33 -6.89
N PRO A 152 18.13 10.40 -6.72
CA PRO A 152 17.78 11.74 -7.20
C PRO A 152 17.61 11.82 -8.72
N ASP A 153 18.32 11.00 -9.48
CA ASP A 153 18.33 11.04 -10.95
C ASP A 153 17.32 10.10 -11.61
N LYS A 154 16.65 9.22 -10.81
CA LYS A 154 15.67 8.30 -11.37
C LYS A 154 14.29 8.94 -11.44
N ALA A 155 13.53 8.59 -12.47
CA ALA A 155 12.12 8.91 -12.55
C ALA A 155 11.32 8.23 -11.40
N ILE A 156 10.33 8.94 -10.88
CA ILE A 156 9.48 8.46 -9.79
C ILE A 156 8.14 8.01 -10.39
N PHE A 157 7.80 6.74 -10.18
CA PHE A 157 6.49 6.22 -10.52
C PHE A 157 5.49 6.53 -9.40
N ILE A 158 4.34 7.10 -9.76
CA ILE A 158 3.22 7.31 -8.84
C ILE A 158 2.08 6.38 -9.23
N VAL A 159 1.61 5.60 -8.27
CA VAL A 159 0.52 4.64 -8.38
C VAL A 159 -0.52 4.88 -7.30
N GLU A 160 -1.72 4.27 -7.39
CA GLU A 160 -2.80 4.54 -6.45
C GLU A 160 -2.57 3.95 -5.05
N GLY A 161 -1.90 2.81 -4.94
CA GLY A 161 -1.76 2.11 -3.66
C GLY A 161 -0.40 1.49 -3.41
N GLU A 162 -0.11 1.23 -2.12
CA GLU A 162 1.17 0.74 -1.65
C GLU A 162 1.54 -0.63 -2.23
N LYS A 163 0.54 -1.51 -2.49
CA LYS A 163 0.76 -2.83 -3.13
C LYS A 163 1.38 -2.67 -4.52
N CYS A 164 0.90 -1.70 -5.30
CA CYS A 164 1.40 -1.39 -6.63
C CYS A 164 2.80 -0.76 -6.57
N ALA A 165 3.02 0.15 -5.62
CA ALA A 165 4.33 0.73 -5.37
C ALA A 165 5.35 -0.36 -4.98
N ASP A 166 5.02 -1.26 -4.05
CA ASP A 166 5.88 -2.39 -3.67
C ASP A 166 6.24 -3.29 -4.85
N ALA A 167 5.29 -3.54 -5.77
CA ALA A 167 5.54 -4.34 -6.95
C ALA A 167 6.61 -3.71 -7.86
N LEU A 168 6.53 -2.41 -8.09
CA LEU A 168 7.52 -1.66 -8.88
C LEU A 168 8.86 -1.55 -8.18
N ILE A 169 8.87 -1.33 -6.85
CA ILE A 169 10.09 -1.27 -6.04
C ILE A 169 10.85 -2.60 -6.11
N LYS A 170 10.17 -3.73 -6.00
CA LYS A 170 10.76 -5.08 -6.15
C LYS A 170 11.43 -5.29 -7.51
N LEU A 171 11.01 -4.57 -8.54
CA LEU A 171 11.59 -4.58 -9.89
C LEU A 171 12.69 -3.53 -10.08
N GLY A 172 13.09 -2.81 -9.02
CA GLY A 172 14.16 -1.82 -9.02
C GLY A 172 13.77 -0.40 -9.43
N ALA A 173 12.47 -0.13 -9.58
CA ALA A 173 11.97 1.21 -9.84
C ALA A 173 11.88 2.03 -8.55
N VAL A 174 11.90 3.36 -8.68
CA VAL A 174 11.52 4.28 -7.60
C VAL A 174 10.03 4.53 -7.74
N ALA A 175 9.26 3.97 -6.83
CA ALA A 175 7.80 4.08 -6.88
C ALA A 175 7.24 4.54 -5.54
N THR A 176 6.10 5.23 -5.60
CA THR A 176 5.43 5.82 -4.44
C THR A 176 3.93 5.89 -4.64
N THR A 177 3.24 6.18 -3.54
CA THR A 177 1.82 6.55 -3.47
C THR A 177 1.60 7.51 -2.32
N SER A 178 0.43 8.13 -2.25
CA SER A 178 -0.04 8.87 -1.07
C SER A 178 -0.89 7.98 -0.16
N HIS A 179 -0.85 8.23 1.15
CA HIS A 179 -1.78 7.56 2.06
C HIS A 179 -3.24 8.00 1.80
N GLY A 180 -4.18 7.09 1.91
CA GLY A 180 -5.60 7.40 1.83
C GLY A 180 -6.30 7.07 0.50
N GLY A 181 -5.59 6.50 -0.48
CA GLY A 181 -6.14 5.98 -1.72
C GLY A 181 -6.65 7.05 -2.69
N ALA A 182 -7.46 6.63 -3.65
CA ALA A 182 -8.01 7.48 -4.70
C ALA A 182 -8.59 8.81 -4.19
N LYS A 183 -8.34 9.89 -4.92
CA LYS A 183 -8.85 11.25 -4.67
C LYS A 183 -8.29 11.97 -3.43
N LYS A 184 -7.15 11.51 -2.89
CA LYS A 184 -6.52 12.15 -1.73
C LYS A 184 -5.04 12.40 -1.99
N TRP A 185 -4.75 13.52 -2.62
CA TRP A 185 -3.39 14.05 -2.73
C TRP A 185 -3.27 15.30 -1.85
N SER A 186 -2.28 15.34 -0.96
CA SER A 186 -1.98 16.56 -0.19
C SER A 186 -0.92 17.37 -0.91
N ALA A 187 -1.11 18.69 -0.97
CA ALA A 187 -0.12 19.61 -1.53
C ALA A 187 1.21 19.56 -0.76
N ASP A 188 1.21 19.14 0.51
CA ASP A 188 2.43 18.97 1.31
C ASP A 188 3.39 17.95 0.69
N LEU A 189 2.88 17.01 -0.11
CA LEU A 189 3.69 16.03 -0.81
C LEU A 189 4.51 16.65 -1.95
N ASN A 190 4.05 17.76 -2.54
CA ASN A 190 4.63 18.34 -3.76
C ASN A 190 6.11 18.68 -3.61
N ALA A 191 6.55 19.08 -2.42
CA ALA A 191 7.94 19.43 -2.14
C ALA A 191 8.93 18.31 -2.46
N TRP A 192 8.54 17.04 -2.26
CA TRP A 192 9.36 15.87 -2.51
C TRP A 192 9.58 15.55 -3.99
N PHE A 193 8.78 16.16 -4.86
CA PHE A 193 8.82 15.96 -6.32
C PHE A 193 9.41 17.16 -7.07
N LYS A 194 9.88 18.18 -6.35
CA LYS A 194 10.47 19.38 -6.96
C LYS A 194 11.67 19.03 -7.85
N GLY A 195 11.58 19.41 -9.13
CA GLY A 195 12.62 19.16 -10.12
C GLY A 195 12.78 17.69 -10.55
N ARG A 196 11.87 16.80 -10.12
CA ARG A 196 11.91 15.36 -10.43
C ARG A 196 11.13 15.04 -11.69
N GLN A 197 11.57 14.02 -12.40
CA GLN A 197 10.76 13.38 -13.43
C GLN A 197 9.73 12.46 -12.79
N VAL A 198 8.45 12.62 -13.13
CA VAL A 198 7.33 11.88 -12.55
C VAL A 198 6.58 11.12 -13.65
N ILE A 199 6.25 9.87 -13.38
CA ILE A 199 5.46 8.99 -14.25
C ILE A 199 4.25 8.52 -13.46
N VAL A 200 3.06 8.90 -13.88
CA VAL A 200 1.80 8.49 -13.24
C VAL A 200 1.23 7.30 -13.97
N LEU A 201 1.01 6.19 -13.24
CA LEU A 201 0.36 4.97 -13.72
C LEU A 201 -1.03 4.86 -13.08
N PRO A 202 -2.10 5.29 -13.77
CA PRO A 202 -3.46 5.21 -13.22
C PRO A 202 -3.97 3.77 -13.22
N ASP A 203 -4.82 3.44 -12.24
CA ASP A 203 -5.64 2.24 -12.29
C ASP A 203 -6.65 2.34 -13.47
N ALA A 204 -7.06 1.19 -14.00
CA ALA A 204 -7.91 1.12 -15.19
C ALA A 204 -9.40 1.31 -14.90
N ASP A 205 -9.73 2.25 -13.97
CA ASP A 205 -11.11 2.63 -13.68
C ASP A 205 -11.27 4.16 -13.59
N ALA A 206 -12.51 4.64 -13.59
CA ALA A 206 -12.78 6.07 -13.53
C ALA A 206 -12.25 6.77 -12.26
N PRO A 207 -12.34 6.19 -11.06
CA PRO A 207 -11.69 6.74 -9.87
C PRO A 207 -10.19 6.87 -10.00
N GLY A 208 -9.49 5.86 -10.54
CA GLY A 208 -8.04 5.87 -10.77
C GLY A 208 -7.61 6.94 -11.78
N GLN A 209 -8.39 7.12 -12.86
CA GLN A 209 -8.14 8.19 -13.83
C GLN A 209 -8.28 9.58 -13.19
N LEU A 210 -9.33 9.82 -12.39
CA LEU A 210 -9.53 11.08 -11.67
C LEU A 210 -8.43 11.33 -10.62
N HIS A 211 -7.95 10.26 -9.96
CA HIS A 211 -6.83 10.37 -9.04
C HIS A 211 -5.56 10.80 -9.78
N ALA A 212 -5.27 10.17 -10.92
CA ALA A 212 -4.13 10.55 -11.76
C ALA A 212 -4.21 12.00 -12.22
N ASP A 213 -5.38 12.49 -12.65
CA ASP A 213 -5.59 13.90 -13.02
C ASP A 213 -5.25 14.84 -11.88
N MET A 214 -5.70 14.52 -10.66
CA MET A 214 -5.40 15.30 -9.46
C MET A 214 -3.90 15.33 -9.16
N VAL A 215 -3.22 14.17 -9.19
CA VAL A 215 -1.77 14.07 -8.98
C VAL A 215 -1.01 14.89 -10.00
N ILE A 216 -1.35 14.74 -11.27
CA ILE A 216 -0.74 15.48 -12.38
C ILE A 216 -0.89 16.99 -12.17
N ALA A 217 -2.10 17.47 -11.91
CA ALA A 217 -2.37 18.89 -11.67
C ALA A 217 -1.55 19.47 -10.51
N ASN A 218 -1.32 18.68 -9.44
CA ASN A 218 -0.51 19.11 -8.30
C ASN A 218 0.99 19.12 -8.60
N LEU A 219 1.47 18.21 -9.46
CA LEU A 219 2.91 18.05 -9.68
C LEU A 219 3.43 18.80 -10.91
N MET A 220 2.59 19.13 -11.88
CA MET A 220 2.97 19.92 -13.05
C MET A 220 3.73 21.21 -12.71
N PRO A 221 3.34 21.99 -11.66
CA PRO A 221 4.03 23.23 -11.33
C PRO A 221 5.42 23.04 -10.69
N VAL A 222 5.72 21.85 -10.16
CA VAL A 222 6.92 21.62 -9.31
C VAL A 222 7.91 20.60 -9.87
N ALA A 223 7.41 19.58 -10.59
CA ALA A 223 8.24 18.54 -11.19
C ALA A 223 8.97 19.08 -12.44
N SER A 224 10.09 18.47 -12.81
CA SER A 224 10.78 18.79 -14.09
C SER A 224 10.01 18.29 -15.30
N SER A 225 9.30 17.19 -15.15
CA SER A 225 8.36 16.65 -16.15
C SER A 225 7.36 15.73 -15.49
N VAL A 226 6.15 15.68 -16.02
CA VAL A 226 5.10 14.74 -15.62
C VAL A 226 4.58 14.03 -16.86
N SER A 227 4.59 12.71 -16.88
CA SER A 227 3.99 11.90 -17.93
C SER A 227 2.93 10.98 -17.37
N ARG A 228 1.87 10.74 -18.13
CA ARG A 228 0.86 9.71 -17.82
C ARG A 228 1.13 8.50 -18.72
N VAL A 229 1.19 7.32 -18.14
CA VAL A 229 1.33 6.06 -18.89
C VAL A 229 0.16 5.15 -18.58
N SER A 230 -0.64 4.86 -19.60
CA SER A 230 -1.73 3.87 -19.51
C SER A 230 -1.20 2.50 -19.92
N LEU A 231 -1.44 1.50 -19.08
CA LEU A 231 -1.00 0.13 -19.34
C LEU A 231 -2.02 -0.58 -20.25
N PRO A 232 -1.58 -1.18 -21.38
CA PRO A 232 -2.49 -1.83 -22.31
C PRO A 232 -3.03 -3.16 -21.74
N GLY A 233 -4.23 -3.55 -22.17
CA GLY A 233 -4.81 -4.85 -21.83
C GLY A 233 -5.43 -4.96 -20.43
N LEU A 234 -5.39 -3.91 -19.62
CA LEU A 234 -6.07 -3.89 -18.34
C LEU A 234 -7.59 -3.75 -18.49
N SER A 235 -8.33 -4.54 -17.74
CA SER A 235 -9.78 -4.41 -17.54
C SER A 235 -10.11 -3.44 -16.42
N ASP A 236 -11.38 -3.06 -16.27
CA ASP A 236 -11.88 -2.21 -15.18
C ASP A 236 -11.38 -2.67 -13.80
N LYS A 237 -10.93 -1.74 -12.97
CA LYS A 237 -10.35 -1.95 -11.62
C LYS A 237 -9.04 -2.72 -11.55
N GLN A 238 -8.39 -2.98 -12.66
CA GLN A 238 -7.06 -3.55 -12.67
C GLN A 238 -5.99 -2.46 -12.56
N ASP A 239 -4.86 -2.85 -11.99
CA ASP A 239 -3.74 -1.98 -11.66
C ASP A 239 -2.41 -2.51 -12.25
N VAL A 240 -1.32 -1.82 -12.02
CA VAL A 240 0.01 -2.23 -12.51
C VAL A 240 0.45 -3.59 -11.96
N TYR A 241 0.03 -3.97 -10.76
CA TYR A 241 0.29 -5.30 -10.21
C TYR A 241 -0.39 -6.38 -11.03
N ASP A 242 -1.67 -6.16 -11.42
CA ASP A 242 -2.42 -7.08 -12.27
C ASP A 242 -1.82 -7.16 -13.67
N TRP A 243 -1.31 -6.04 -14.19
CA TRP A 243 -0.62 -6.00 -15.49
C TRP A 243 0.61 -6.91 -15.52
N PHE A 244 1.48 -6.83 -14.49
CA PHE A 244 2.60 -7.76 -14.36
C PHE A 244 2.16 -9.21 -14.16
N ALA A 245 1.10 -9.45 -13.39
CA ALA A 245 0.55 -10.79 -13.18
C ALA A 245 0.00 -11.41 -14.47
N GLN A 246 -0.42 -10.59 -15.45
CA GLN A 246 -0.88 -11.02 -16.78
C GLN A 246 0.26 -11.19 -17.79
N GLY A 247 1.52 -11.02 -17.37
CA GLY A 247 2.69 -11.26 -18.21
C GLY A 247 3.35 -9.99 -18.75
N GLY A 248 2.92 -8.80 -18.34
CA GLY A 248 3.62 -7.54 -18.63
C GLY A 248 5.07 -7.58 -18.10
N THR A 249 5.98 -6.96 -18.80
CA THR A 249 7.41 -6.99 -18.49
C THR A 249 7.97 -5.61 -18.18
N THR A 250 9.10 -5.55 -17.46
CA THR A 250 9.81 -4.29 -17.21
C THR A 250 10.30 -3.63 -18.50
N ALA A 251 10.64 -4.42 -19.52
CA ALA A 251 11.05 -3.91 -20.82
C ALA A 251 9.89 -3.22 -21.55
N GLU A 252 8.69 -3.82 -21.53
CA GLU A 252 7.48 -3.22 -22.11
C GLU A 252 7.09 -1.95 -21.36
N LEU A 253 7.16 -1.96 -20.01
CA LEU A 253 6.91 -0.74 -19.22
C LEU A 253 7.89 0.37 -19.60
N ALA A 254 9.19 0.05 -19.75
CA ALA A 254 10.20 1.01 -20.16
C ALA A 254 9.92 1.61 -21.55
N GLN A 255 9.45 0.79 -22.53
CA GLN A 255 9.05 1.26 -23.83
C GLN A 255 7.83 2.20 -23.77
N LEU A 256 6.82 1.85 -22.96
CA LEU A 256 5.64 2.70 -22.75
C LEU A 256 6.02 4.04 -22.12
N VAL A 257 6.94 4.04 -21.16
CA VAL A 257 7.46 5.27 -20.53
C VAL A 257 8.22 6.13 -21.55
N GLN A 258 9.07 5.52 -22.38
CA GLN A 258 9.83 6.24 -23.41
C GLN A 258 8.92 6.84 -24.50
N ALA A 259 7.82 6.18 -24.81
CA ALA A 259 6.83 6.65 -25.79
C ALA A 259 5.87 7.71 -25.24
N ALA A 260 5.80 7.85 -23.90
CA ALA A 260 4.91 8.82 -23.28
C ALA A 260 5.52 10.24 -23.32
N GLU A 261 4.84 11.14 -23.98
CA GLU A 261 5.25 12.55 -24.01
C GLU A 261 5.00 13.20 -22.64
N PRO A 262 5.91 14.09 -22.17
CA PRO A 262 5.65 14.92 -21.01
C PRO A 262 4.43 15.81 -21.24
N LEU A 263 3.56 15.89 -20.25
CA LEU A 263 2.39 16.77 -20.29
C LEU A 263 2.86 18.23 -20.19
N SER A 264 2.27 19.09 -20.99
CA SER A 264 2.51 20.54 -20.94
C SER A 264 1.36 21.25 -20.22
N VAL A 265 1.65 22.29 -19.47
CA VAL A 265 0.62 23.20 -18.95
C VAL A 265 -0.03 23.88 -20.16
N ALA A 266 -1.36 23.75 -20.29
CA ALA A 266 -2.09 24.50 -21.31
C ALA A 266 -1.85 26.01 -21.09
N PRO A 267 -1.54 26.80 -22.13
CA PRO A 267 -1.19 28.23 -21.98
C PRO A 267 -2.26 29.09 -21.30
N ASP A 268 -3.49 28.60 -21.23
CA ASP A 268 -4.63 29.34 -20.65
C ASP A 268 -4.74 29.23 -19.12
N MET A 269 -3.85 28.51 -18.44
CA MET A 269 -3.84 28.37 -16.97
C MET A 269 -2.77 29.19 -16.25
N VAL A 270 -2.10 30.08 -16.97
CA VAL A 270 -1.24 31.08 -16.33
C VAL A 270 -2.16 32.22 -15.92
N GLU A 271 -2.50 32.33 -14.61
CA GLU A 271 -3.17 33.52 -14.12
C GLU A 271 -2.35 34.77 -14.49
N PRO A 272 -2.99 35.82 -15.04
CA PRO A 272 -2.25 37.04 -15.36
C PRO A 272 -1.66 37.61 -14.07
N ASP A 273 -0.36 37.90 -14.15
CA ASP A 273 0.43 38.57 -13.15
C ASP A 273 -0.38 39.75 -12.58
N THR A 274 -0.76 39.71 -11.33
CA THR A 274 -1.43 40.80 -10.67
C THR A 274 -0.41 41.91 -10.52
N GLU A 275 -0.52 42.95 -11.39
CA GLU A 275 0.25 44.20 -11.26
C GLU A 275 0.16 44.72 -9.83
N PRO A 276 1.26 45.22 -9.26
CA PRO A 276 1.24 45.82 -7.94
C PRO A 276 0.36 47.07 -7.99
N ARG A 277 -0.70 47.08 -7.18
CA ARG A 277 -1.51 48.29 -6.98
C ARG A 277 -0.61 49.40 -6.49
N ALA A 278 -0.56 50.50 -7.26
CA ALA A 278 0.08 51.73 -6.87
C ALA A 278 -0.53 52.23 -5.56
N ASP A 279 0.32 52.52 -4.57
CA ASP A 279 -0.07 53.16 -3.32
C ASP A 279 -0.59 54.56 -3.64
N VAL A 280 -1.87 54.78 -3.40
CA VAL A 280 -2.45 56.10 -3.37
C VAL A 280 -2.49 56.55 -1.91
N PHE A 281 -1.42 57.15 -1.43
CA PHE A 281 -1.46 57.95 -0.22
C PHE A 281 -1.90 59.39 -0.61
N GLU A 282 -3.14 59.73 -0.31
CA GLU A 282 -3.54 61.16 -0.21
C GLU A 282 -3.04 61.72 1.10
N THR A 283 -2.13 62.69 1.00
CA THR A 283 -1.74 63.60 2.10
C THR A 283 -2.84 64.63 2.29
N TYR A 284 -3.41 64.67 3.49
CA TYR A 284 -4.20 65.84 3.95
C TYR A 284 -3.30 66.75 4.76
N ASP A 285 -3.27 68.02 4.34
CA ASP A 285 -2.81 69.19 5.12
C ASP A 285 -3.77 69.50 6.28
#